data_0d35f4b6ae6c7fbbae745e14bedef6dc
#
_entry.id   0d35f4b6ae6c7fbbae745e14bedef6dc
#
_cell.length_a   1.000
_cell.length_b   1.000
_cell.length_c   1.000
_cell.angle_alpha   90.00
_cell.angle_beta   90.00
_cell.angle_gamma   90.00
#
_symmetry.space_group_name_H-M   'P 1'
#
loop_
_entity.id
_entity.type
_entity.pdbx_description
1 polymer ?
#
loop_
_entity_poly.entity_id
_entity_poly.type
_entity_poly.pdbx_seq_one_letter_code
_entity_poly.pdbx_strand_id
1 'polypeptide(L)'
;MAIRIRQFEQKDFDTLWRIDQACFDPELAYSRPELAFYMRRTGSFTLVAEGHADAIQGFIVAERHRKTGHIITIDVIEQARREGVGSTLLLAAEESLLCTGVVAVALETPVNNDAAILFYKSKGYSVEKTVTGYYSGQLDALVMTKKLAQPTEKTIPM
;
A
#
# COMPACT_ATOMS: atom_id res chain seq x y z
N MET A 1 -9.25 -16.33 -11.18
CA MET A 1 -9.60 -15.10 -11.88
C MET A 1 -8.39 -14.18 -11.95
N ALA A 2 -8.06 -13.71 -13.13
CA ALA A 2 -6.88 -12.88 -13.30
C ALA A 2 -7.12 -11.48 -12.73
N ILE A 3 -6.19 -11.02 -11.88
CA ILE A 3 -6.19 -9.66 -11.37
C ILE A 3 -5.29 -8.84 -12.28
N ARG A 4 -5.81 -7.74 -12.81
CA ARG A 4 -5.04 -6.84 -13.67
C ARG A 4 -4.69 -5.58 -12.89
N ILE A 5 -3.39 -5.26 -12.84
CA ILE A 5 -2.92 -4.03 -12.21
C ILE A 5 -2.74 -2.97 -13.29
N ARG A 6 -3.24 -1.77 -13.03
CA ARG A 6 -3.08 -0.64 -13.93
C ARG A 6 -2.86 0.66 -13.16
N GLN A 7 -2.45 1.69 -13.88
CA GLN A 7 -2.29 3.01 -13.31
C GLN A 7 -3.65 3.61 -12.98
N PHE A 8 -3.67 4.43 -11.94
CA PHE A 8 -4.83 5.22 -11.57
C PHE A 8 -5.20 6.22 -12.67
N GLU A 9 -6.49 6.39 -12.90
CA GLU A 9 -7.04 7.43 -13.75
C GLU A 9 -7.99 8.30 -12.90
N GLN A 10 -8.08 9.58 -13.22
CA GLN A 10 -8.87 10.51 -12.40
C GLN A 10 -10.32 10.07 -12.23
N LYS A 11 -10.90 9.41 -13.22
CA LYS A 11 -12.27 8.88 -13.15
C LYS A 11 -12.45 7.83 -12.05
N ASP A 12 -11.35 7.23 -11.55
CA ASP A 12 -11.40 6.19 -10.52
C ASP A 12 -11.57 6.77 -9.11
N PHE A 13 -11.30 8.06 -8.94
CA PHE A 13 -11.13 8.64 -7.61
C PHE A 13 -12.32 8.36 -6.68
N ASP A 14 -13.54 8.59 -7.15
CA ASP A 14 -14.74 8.39 -6.32
C ASP A 14 -14.86 6.95 -5.85
N THR A 15 -14.57 6.00 -6.73
CA THR A 15 -14.60 4.58 -6.39
C THR A 15 -13.54 4.24 -5.35
N LEU A 16 -12.32 4.76 -5.53
CA LEU A 16 -11.24 4.51 -4.56
C LEU A 16 -11.57 5.10 -3.20
N TRP A 17 -12.08 6.32 -3.17
CA TRP A 17 -12.48 6.94 -1.91
C TRP A 17 -13.57 6.12 -1.19
N ARG A 18 -14.56 5.62 -1.92
CA ARG A 18 -15.61 4.78 -1.33
C ARG A 18 -15.06 3.48 -0.79
N ILE A 19 -14.08 2.88 -1.47
CA ILE A 19 -13.41 1.67 -0.97
C ILE A 19 -12.69 1.99 0.33
N ASP A 20 -11.98 3.10 0.41
CA ASP A 20 -11.29 3.51 1.62
C ASP A 20 -12.27 3.69 2.78
N GLN A 21 -13.40 4.34 2.54
CA GLN A 21 -14.44 4.51 3.57
C GLN A 21 -14.97 3.16 4.07
N ALA A 22 -15.08 2.18 3.20
CA ALA A 22 -15.57 0.85 3.57
C ALA A 22 -14.51 0.00 4.28
N CYS A 23 -13.24 0.25 4.02
CA CYS A 23 -12.14 -0.53 4.58
C CYS A 23 -11.77 -0.13 6.01
N PHE A 24 -12.04 1.10 6.39
CA PHE A 24 -11.55 1.66 7.66
C PHE A 24 -12.66 2.31 8.48
N ASP A 25 -12.49 2.30 9.80
CA ASP A 25 -13.35 3.05 10.70
C ASP A 25 -13.31 4.55 10.35
N PRO A 26 -14.37 5.31 10.62
CA PRO A 26 -14.41 6.74 10.27
C PRO A 26 -13.22 7.56 10.79
N GLU A 27 -12.63 7.15 11.92
CA GLU A 27 -11.49 7.83 12.51
C GLU A 27 -10.19 7.57 11.75
N LEU A 28 -10.13 6.48 10.97
CA LEU A 28 -8.94 6.08 10.21
C LEU A 28 -9.07 6.35 8.72
N ALA A 29 -10.30 6.35 8.20
CA ALA A 29 -10.56 6.56 6.78
C ALA A 29 -10.19 7.98 6.38
N TYR A 30 -9.66 8.11 5.16
CA TYR A 30 -9.30 9.42 4.64
C TYR A 30 -10.54 10.20 4.19
N SER A 31 -10.56 11.51 4.44
CA SER A 31 -11.49 12.40 3.76
C SER A 31 -11.10 12.50 2.28
N ARG A 32 -12.01 13.00 1.44
CA ARG A 32 -11.69 13.23 0.03
C ARG A 32 -10.47 14.13 -0.16
N PRO A 33 -10.36 15.29 0.53
CA PRO A 33 -9.16 16.12 0.38
C PRO A 33 -7.88 15.43 0.86
N GLU A 34 -7.95 14.63 1.93
CA GLU A 34 -6.77 13.91 2.43
C GLU A 34 -6.29 12.87 1.43
N LEU A 35 -7.20 12.06 0.91
CA LEU A 35 -6.81 11.04 -0.08
C LEU A 35 -6.24 11.71 -1.33
N ALA A 36 -6.88 12.76 -1.82
CA ALA A 36 -6.38 13.52 -2.98
C ALA A 36 -5.00 14.12 -2.69
N PHE A 37 -4.78 14.63 -1.48
CA PHE A 37 -3.50 15.18 -1.07
C PHE A 37 -2.38 14.15 -1.19
N TYR A 38 -2.58 12.97 -0.62
CA TYR A 38 -1.57 11.91 -0.69
C TYR A 38 -1.34 11.42 -2.11
N MET A 39 -2.39 11.31 -2.91
CA MET A 39 -2.28 10.84 -4.28
C MET A 39 -1.57 11.84 -5.21
N ARG A 40 -1.57 13.13 -4.87
CA ARG A 40 -0.97 14.20 -5.68
C ARG A 40 0.43 14.60 -5.24
N ARG A 41 0.91 14.07 -4.13
CA ARG A 41 2.26 14.44 -3.65
C ARG A 41 3.33 14.05 -4.65
N THR A 42 4.39 14.87 -4.70
CA THR A 42 5.55 14.57 -5.54
C THR A 42 6.13 13.21 -5.15
N GLY A 43 6.33 12.35 -6.14
CA GLY A 43 6.83 11.00 -5.91
C GLY A 43 5.75 9.96 -5.58
N SER A 44 4.49 10.39 -5.46
CA SER A 44 3.37 9.50 -5.19
C SER A 44 2.88 8.84 -6.48
N PHE A 45 2.42 7.61 -6.35
CA PHE A 45 1.74 6.90 -7.44
C PHE A 45 0.65 5.99 -6.87
N THR A 46 -0.34 5.71 -7.69
CA THR A 46 -1.47 4.88 -7.31
C THR A 46 -1.67 3.79 -8.35
N LEU A 47 -1.75 2.56 -7.89
CA LEU A 47 -2.07 1.39 -8.73
C LEU A 47 -3.44 0.86 -8.36
N VAL A 48 -4.18 0.45 -9.37
CA VAL A 48 -5.55 -0.04 -9.24
C VAL A 48 -5.58 -1.50 -9.67
N ALA A 49 -6.26 -2.33 -8.91
CA ALA A 49 -6.47 -3.73 -9.25
C ALA A 49 -7.88 -3.91 -9.80
N GLU A 50 -7.98 -4.40 -11.03
CA GLU A 50 -9.24 -4.75 -11.66
C GLU A 50 -9.42 -6.26 -11.68
N GLY A 51 -10.64 -6.69 -11.41
CA GLY A 51 -11.02 -8.09 -11.50
C GLY A 51 -11.96 -8.34 -12.68
N HIS A 52 -12.91 -9.23 -12.45
CA HIS A 52 -13.90 -9.58 -13.44
C HIS A 52 -14.72 -8.37 -13.87
N ALA A 53 -15.01 -8.27 -15.18
CA ALA A 53 -15.78 -7.18 -15.78
C ALA A 53 -15.20 -5.78 -15.52
N ASP A 54 -13.87 -5.70 -15.39
CA ASP A 54 -13.13 -4.45 -15.14
C ASP A 54 -13.55 -3.75 -13.84
N ALA A 55 -14.15 -4.48 -12.91
CA ALA A 55 -14.51 -3.93 -11.60
C ALA A 55 -13.27 -3.70 -10.76
N ILE A 56 -13.19 -2.54 -10.12
CA ILE A 56 -12.09 -2.22 -9.23
C ILE A 56 -12.25 -3.03 -7.95
N GLN A 57 -11.22 -3.81 -7.62
CA GLN A 57 -11.18 -4.68 -6.45
C GLN A 57 -10.35 -4.11 -5.31
N GLY A 58 -9.50 -3.17 -5.61
CA GLY A 58 -8.64 -2.54 -4.62
C GLY A 58 -7.64 -1.59 -5.25
N PHE A 59 -6.88 -0.94 -4.41
CA PHE A 59 -5.85 -0.01 -4.87
C PHE A 59 -4.76 0.14 -3.81
N ILE A 60 -3.62 0.66 -4.25
CA ILE A 60 -2.51 1.00 -3.37
C ILE A 60 -2.02 2.40 -3.72
N VAL A 61 -1.79 3.22 -2.70
CA VAL A 61 -1.11 4.51 -2.84
C VAL A 61 0.26 4.37 -2.17
N ALA A 62 1.30 4.66 -2.91
CA ALA A 62 2.66 4.61 -2.41
C ALA A 62 3.41 5.85 -2.86
N GLU A 63 4.48 6.19 -2.16
CA GLU A 63 5.31 7.31 -2.57
C GLU A 63 6.79 6.95 -2.42
N ARG A 64 7.59 7.57 -3.27
CA ARG A 64 9.03 7.48 -3.20
C ARG A 64 9.57 8.78 -2.61
N HIS A 65 10.48 8.63 -1.66
CA HIS A 65 11.26 9.74 -1.12
C HIS A 65 12.73 9.33 -1.15
N ARG A 66 13.45 9.79 -2.16
CA ARG A 66 14.86 9.41 -2.41
C ARG A 66 14.96 7.88 -2.59
N LYS A 67 15.64 7.19 -1.67
CA LYS A 67 15.84 5.73 -1.73
C LYS A 67 14.88 4.95 -0.85
N THR A 68 13.90 5.63 -0.27
CA THR A 68 12.88 4.99 0.57
C THR A 68 11.51 5.08 -0.07
N GLY A 69 10.72 4.04 0.13
CA GLY A 69 9.32 4.02 -0.26
C GLY A 69 8.43 4.02 0.97
N HIS A 70 7.25 4.56 0.82
CA HIS A 70 6.25 4.59 1.88
C HIS A 70 4.92 4.15 1.31
N ILE A 71 4.33 3.12 1.89
CA ILE A 71 2.98 2.70 1.54
C ILE A 71 2.02 3.55 2.35
N ILE A 72 1.21 4.34 1.66
CA ILE A 72 0.22 5.22 2.30
C ILE A 72 -1.00 4.40 2.69
N THR A 73 -1.52 3.60 1.77
CA THR A 73 -2.67 2.74 2.04
C THR A 73 -2.74 1.61 1.01
N ILE A 74 -3.25 0.46 1.45
CA ILE A 74 -3.66 -0.64 0.58
C ILE A 74 -5.09 -0.98 0.97
N ASP A 75 -6.00 -0.84 0.04
CA ASP A 75 -7.41 -1.07 0.28
C ASP A 75 -7.92 -2.14 -0.68
N VAL A 76 -8.61 -3.14 -0.16
CA VAL A 76 -9.22 -4.21 -0.95
C VAL A 76 -10.67 -4.34 -0.52
N ILE A 77 -11.58 -4.40 -1.48
CA ILE A 77 -13.00 -4.59 -1.17
C ILE A 77 -13.19 -5.93 -0.42
N GLU A 78 -14.16 -5.97 0.47
CA GLU A 78 -14.37 -7.14 1.32
C GLU A 78 -14.56 -8.41 0.49
N GLN A 79 -15.32 -8.34 -0.59
CA GLN A 79 -15.65 -9.48 -1.44
C GLN A 79 -14.42 -10.06 -2.16
N ALA A 80 -13.36 -9.28 -2.29
CA ALA A 80 -12.14 -9.69 -2.99
C ALA A 80 -10.99 -10.02 -2.03
N ARG A 81 -11.22 -9.94 -0.73
CA ARG A 81 -10.19 -10.31 0.26
C ARG A 81 -9.91 -11.81 0.21
N ARG A 82 -8.68 -12.18 0.53
CA ARG A 82 -8.17 -13.56 0.48
C ARG A 82 -8.07 -14.14 -0.92
N GLU A 83 -8.17 -13.30 -1.95
CA GLU A 83 -8.00 -13.72 -3.35
C GLU A 83 -6.67 -13.25 -3.94
N GLY A 84 -5.78 -12.72 -3.09
CA GLY A 84 -4.46 -12.28 -3.53
C GLY A 84 -4.39 -10.87 -4.10
N VAL A 85 -5.46 -10.10 -4.01
CA VAL A 85 -5.48 -8.72 -4.54
C VAL A 85 -4.48 -7.83 -3.81
N GLY A 86 -4.48 -7.85 -2.49
CA GLY A 86 -3.54 -7.06 -1.68
C GLY A 86 -2.11 -7.45 -1.95
N SER A 87 -1.82 -8.74 -2.04
CA SER A 87 -0.47 -9.25 -2.36
C SER A 87 -0.01 -8.78 -3.73
N THR A 88 -0.88 -8.84 -4.72
CA THR A 88 -0.56 -8.42 -6.09
C THR A 88 -0.30 -6.92 -6.16
N LEU A 89 -1.11 -6.11 -5.48
CA LEU A 89 -0.92 -4.67 -5.40
C LEU A 89 0.40 -4.31 -4.71
N LEU A 90 0.67 -4.94 -3.57
CA LEU A 90 1.90 -4.66 -2.82
C LEU A 90 3.13 -5.01 -3.62
N LEU A 91 3.13 -6.19 -4.26
CA LEU A 91 4.25 -6.61 -5.09
C LEU A 91 4.47 -5.67 -6.26
N ALA A 92 3.40 -5.24 -6.93
CA ALA A 92 3.51 -4.31 -8.05
C ALA A 92 4.07 -2.96 -7.61
N ALA A 93 3.65 -2.46 -6.45
CA ALA A 93 4.18 -1.21 -5.91
C ALA A 93 5.66 -1.35 -5.53
N GLU A 94 6.05 -2.47 -4.91
CA GLU A 94 7.45 -2.73 -4.57
C GLU A 94 8.32 -2.81 -5.82
N GLU A 95 7.85 -3.45 -6.87
CA GLU A 95 8.58 -3.52 -8.14
C GLU A 95 8.76 -2.15 -8.76
N SER A 96 7.72 -1.31 -8.76
CA SER A 96 7.79 0.05 -9.25
C SER A 96 8.81 0.89 -8.46
N LEU A 97 8.80 0.74 -7.14
CA LEU A 97 9.75 1.43 -6.27
C LEU A 97 11.18 0.96 -6.52
N LEU A 98 11.37 -0.36 -6.61
CA LEU A 98 12.68 -0.95 -6.84
C LEU A 98 13.29 -0.47 -8.15
N CYS A 99 12.48 -0.36 -9.22
CA CYS A 99 12.93 0.14 -10.52
C CYS A 99 13.42 1.58 -10.47
N THR A 100 13.02 2.35 -9.47
CA THR A 100 13.46 3.74 -9.30
C THR A 100 14.58 3.90 -8.29
N GLY A 101 15.14 2.80 -7.80
CA GLY A 101 16.28 2.81 -6.89
C GLY A 101 15.94 2.80 -5.41
N VAL A 102 14.68 2.56 -5.07
CA VAL A 102 14.26 2.43 -3.66
C VAL A 102 14.83 1.14 -3.08
N VAL A 103 15.39 1.23 -1.88
CA VAL A 103 16.05 0.09 -1.22
C VAL A 103 15.28 -0.41 0.01
N ALA A 104 14.34 0.38 0.51
CA ALA A 104 13.55 -0.01 1.69
C ALA A 104 12.17 0.64 1.62
N VAL A 105 11.18 -0.04 2.15
CA VAL A 105 9.79 0.42 2.20
C VAL A 105 9.31 0.40 3.63
N ALA A 106 8.60 1.44 4.02
CA ALA A 106 7.98 1.55 5.34
C ALA A 106 6.47 1.75 5.22
N LEU A 107 5.76 1.37 6.25
CA LEU A 107 4.33 1.61 6.39
C LEU A 107 3.96 1.70 7.86
N GLU A 108 2.79 2.26 8.14
CA GLU A 108 2.20 2.28 9.48
C GLU A 108 0.91 1.47 9.47
N THR A 109 0.65 0.77 10.55
CA THR A 109 -0.61 0.06 10.76
C THR A 109 -1.02 0.19 12.22
N PRO A 110 -2.33 0.28 12.52
CA PRO A 110 -2.78 0.30 13.90
C PRO A 110 -2.31 -0.94 14.66
N VAL A 111 -1.88 -0.76 15.90
CA VAL A 111 -1.37 -1.86 16.74
C VAL A 111 -2.41 -2.97 16.96
N ASN A 112 -3.67 -2.66 16.82
CA ASN A 112 -4.76 -3.62 17.00
C ASN A 112 -5.28 -4.24 15.69
N ASN A 113 -4.67 -3.93 14.58
CA ASN A 113 -5.06 -4.53 13.28
C ASN A 113 -4.25 -5.80 13.03
N ASP A 114 -4.64 -6.88 13.71
CA ASP A 114 -3.92 -8.15 13.66
C ASP A 114 -3.83 -8.73 12.24
N ALA A 115 -4.91 -8.62 11.48
CA ALA A 115 -4.95 -9.14 10.12
C ALA A 115 -3.93 -8.43 9.22
N ALA A 116 -3.85 -7.11 9.31
CA ALA A 116 -2.87 -6.33 8.53
C ALA A 116 -1.45 -6.66 8.96
N ILE A 117 -1.20 -6.74 10.26
CA ILE A 117 0.14 -7.05 10.79
C ILE A 117 0.60 -8.42 10.27
N LEU A 118 -0.25 -9.43 10.33
CA LEU A 118 0.07 -10.76 9.81
C LEU A 118 0.31 -10.73 8.31
N PHE A 119 -0.51 -9.99 7.57
CA PHE A 119 -0.35 -9.84 6.13
C PHE A 119 1.02 -9.26 5.79
N TYR A 120 1.39 -8.13 6.42
CA TYR A 120 2.67 -7.49 6.13
C TYR A 120 3.86 -8.36 6.55
N LYS A 121 3.77 -9.03 7.71
CA LYS A 121 4.82 -9.98 8.12
C LYS A 121 5.00 -11.08 7.08
N SER A 122 3.91 -11.60 6.54
CA SER A 122 3.97 -12.65 5.50
C SER A 122 4.62 -12.14 4.21
N LYS A 123 4.66 -10.82 4.00
CA LYS A 123 5.27 -10.20 2.81
C LYS A 123 6.70 -9.72 3.07
N GLY A 124 7.26 -10.02 4.22
CA GLY A 124 8.66 -9.70 4.53
C GLY A 124 8.85 -8.43 5.33
N TYR A 125 7.78 -7.82 5.81
CA TYR A 125 7.87 -6.64 6.68
C TYR A 125 8.09 -7.07 8.13
N SER A 126 8.87 -6.28 8.86
CA SER A 126 9.09 -6.48 10.28
C SER A 126 8.84 -5.18 11.05
N VAL A 127 8.49 -5.33 12.31
CA VAL A 127 8.21 -4.17 13.16
C VAL A 127 9.52 -3.45 13.47
N GLU A 128 9.57 -2.16 13.18
CA GLU A 128 10.72 -1.31 13.50
C GLU A 128 10.51 -0.58 14.83
N LYS A 129 9.33 0.00 15.02
CA LYS A 129 9.01 0.76 16.23
C LYS A 129 7.50 0.96 16.37
N THR A 130 7.11 1.44 17.55
CA THR A 130 5.74 1.88 17.83
C THR A 130 5.72 3.40 17.93
N VAL A 131 4.73 4.04 17.31
CA VAL A 131 4.50 5.48 17.45
C VAL A 131 3.24 5.67 18.26
N THR A 132 3.39 6.22 19.45
CA THR A 132 2.28 6.45 20.38
C THR A 132 1.34 7.53 19.83
N GLY A 133 0.04 7.25 19.84
CA GLY A 133 -0.98 8.23 19.48
C GLY A 133 -0.96 8.64 18.01
N TYR A 134 -0.40 7.85 17.13
CA TYR A 134 -0.28 8.17 15.72
C TYR A 134 -1.63 8.47 15.06
N TYR A 135 -2.65 7.68 15.38
CA TYR A 135 -4.00 7.85 14.85
C TYR A 135 -4.84 8.68 15.80
N SER A 136 -5.01 9.95 15.46
CA SER A 136 -5.84 10.92 16.22
C SER A 136 -5.47 11.06 17.69
N GLY A 137 -4.22 10.78 18.06
CA GLY A 137 -3.72 10.87 19.42
C GLY A 137 -4.20 9.76 20.36
N GLN A 138 -4.97 8.79 19.87
CA GLN A 138 -5.62 7.78 20.73
C GLN A 138 -5.19 6.35 20.42
N LEU A 139 -4.72 6.07 19.21
CA LEU A 139 -4.35 4.74 18.80
C LEU A 139 -2.92 4.74 18.30
N ASP A 140 -2.13 3.81 18.82
CA ASP A 140 -0.72 3.66 18.44
C ASP A 140 -0.59 2.99 17.08
N ALA A 141 0.50 3.28 16.39
CA ALA A 141 0.86 2.64 15.14
C ALA A 141 2.12 1.81 15.32
N LEU A 142 2.15 0.68 14.62
CA LEU A 142 3.40 -0.01 14.36
C LEU A 142 3.97 0.53 13.06
N VAL A 143 5.25 0.88 13.07
CA VAL A 143 6.00 1.15 11.85
C VAL A 143 6.65 -0.15 11.43
N MET A 144 6.33 -0.60 10.23
CA MET A 144 6.89 -1.83 9.69
C MET A 144 7.73 -1.51 8.46
N THR A 145 8.82 -2.23 8.28
CA THR A 145 9.77 -1.97 7.20
C THR A 145 10.19 -3.25 6.52
N LYS A 146 10.58 -3.09 5.26
CA LYS A 146 11.12 -4.18 4.45
C LYS A 146 12.25 -3.65 3.59
N LYS A 147 13.38 -4.35 3.58
CA LYS A 147 14.44 -4.09 2.61
C LYS A 147 14.06 -4.75 1.31
N LEU A 148 14.09 -3.97 0.23
CA LEU A 148 13.86 -4.53 -1.09
C LEU A 148 15.13 -5.21 -1.58
N ALA A 149 14.98 -6.44 -2.08
CA ALA A 149 16.09 -7.11 -2.71
C ALA A 149 16.43 -6.34 -3.97
N GLN A 150 17.60 -5.69 -3.97
CA GLN A 150 18.15 -5.16 -5.20
C GLN A 150 18.24 -6.33 -6.19
N PRO A 151 17.91 -6.10 -7.47
CA PRO A 151 18.28 -7.08 -8.45
C PRO A 151 19.76 -7.29 -8.19
N THR A 152 20.09 -8.43 -7.62
CA THR A 152 21.46 -8.79 -7.44
C THR A 152 22.10 -8.55 -8.78
N GLU A 153 23.06 -7.64 -8.84
CA GLU A 153 24.11 -7.81 -9.77
C GLU A 153 24.60 -9.23 -9.51
N LYS A 154 23.94 -10.16 -10.13
CA LYS A 154 24.49 -11.49 -10.18
C LYS A 154 25.85 -11.25 -10.77
N THR A 155 26.83 -11.32 -9.93
CA THR A 155 28.18 -11.50 -10.36
C THR A 155 28.09 -12.41 -11.55
N ILE A 156 28.18 -11.81 -12.70
CA ILE A 156 28.30 -12.57 -13.91
C ILE A 156 29.56 -13.38 -13.66
N PRO A 157 29.45 -14.70 -13.57
CA PRO A 157 30.66 -15.48 -13.42
C PRO A 157 31.49 -15.18 -14.65
N MET A 158 32.57 -14.56 -14.38
CA MET A 158 33.55 -14.28 -15.41
C MET A 158 34.23 -15.56 -15.80
#